data_39a76bba9d40123b1311486aceb93899
#
_entry.id   39a76bba9d40123b1311486aceb93899
#
_cell.length_a   1.000
_cell.length_b   1.000
_cell.length_c   1.000
_cell.angle_alpha   90.00
_cell.angle_beta   90.00
_cell.angle_gamma   90.00
#
_symmetry.space_group_name_H-M   'P 1'
#
loop_
_entity.id
_entity.type
_entity.pdbx_description
1 polymer ?
#
loop_
_entity_poly.entity_id
_entity_poly.type
_entity_poly.pdbx_seq_one_letter_code
_entity_poly.pdbx_strand_id
1 'polypeptide(L)'
;MSRADEIFIANCRDILENGVWDTDREVRPRWEDGSPAHTVKKFGIVNRYDLSEEFPILTLRRTYWKSAIDELLWIWQLKSNNVRDLRARVWDAWADENGSIGKAYGYQLGVKHHYPEGDMDQVDKVLWDLKNNPASRRIMTNIYTFADLSEMALYPCAYSMTFNVSGRRLNAILNQRSQDMLAANNWNVVQYAVLTMMFAQISGFEPGEFIHVIANAHIYDRHVPVIEELITREPKPAPKFIIDPEVKDFYAFTRDSFKVEGYEYSEFTGKIPVAV
;
A
#
# COMPACT_ATOMS: atom_id res chain seq x y z
N MET A 1 -6.60 -21.92 0.25
CA MET A 1 -5.33 -21.24 0.60
C MET A 1 -5.44 -19.85 0.00
N SER A 2 -5.12 -18.81 0.75
CA SER A 2 -5.16 -17.43 0.23
C SER A 2 -3.99 -17.22 -0.74
N ARG A 3 -4.27 -16.61 -1.91
CA ARG A 3 -3.24 -16.25 -2.90
C ARG A 3 -2.24 -15.24 -2.34
N ALA A 4 -2.70 -14.34 -1.47
CA ALA A 4 -1.81 -13.37 -0.81
C ALA A 4 -0.78 -14.06 0.08
N ASP A 5 -1.17 -15.10 0.81
CA ASP A 5 -0.24 -15.89 1.64
C ASP A 5 0.76 -16.67 0.78
N GLU A 6 0.31 -17.29 -0.31
CA GLU A 6 1.20 -18.01 -1.24
C GLU A 6 2.28 -17.09 -1.81
N ILE A 7 1.89 -15.90 -2.30
CA ILE A 7 2.80 -14.91 -2.84
C ILE A 7 3.77 -14.40 -1.76
N PHE A 8 3.27 -14.11 -0.56
CA PHE A 8 4.10 -13.65 0.56
C PHE A 8 5.14 -14.70 0.95
N ILE A 9 4.72 -15.96 1.13
CA ILE A 9 5.62 -17.08 1.46
C ILE A 9 6.69 -17.26 0.38
N ALA A 10 6.30 -17.26 -0.89
CA ALA A 10 7.23 -17.43 -2.00
C ALA A 10 8.26 -16.29 -2.06
N ASN A 11 7.82 -15.05 -1.93
CA ASN A 11 8.70 -13.88 -1.92
C ASN A 11 9.66 -13.91 -0.73
N CYS A 12 9.17 -14.20 0.48
CA CYS A 12 10.02 -14.21 1.68
C CYS A 12 11.06 -15.33 1.61
N ARG A 13 10.69 -16.52 1.13
CA ARG A 13 11.66 -17.62 0.89
C ARG A 13 12.73 -17.22 -0.11
N ASP A 14 12.31 -16.67 -1.25
CA ASP A 14 13.25 -16.23 -2.28
C ASP A 14 14.19 -15.12 -1.80
N ILE A 15 13.72 -14.18 -0.97
CA ILE A 15 14.57 -13.15 -0.36
C ILE A 15 15.56 -13.78 0.62
N LEU A 16 15.12 -14.70 1.48
CA LEU A 16 16.00 -15.35 2.47
C LEU A 16 17.06 -16.25 1.82
N GLU A 17 16.69 -17.00 0.78
CA GLU A 17 17.57 -17.98 0.11
C GLU A 17 18.50 -17.33 -0.92
N ASN A 18 18.01 -16.33 -1.67
CA ASN A 18 18.68 -15.78 -2.86
C ASN A 18 18.91 -14.27 -2.78
N GLY A 19 18.56 -13.63 -1.66
CA GLY A 19 18.75 -12.20 -1.44
C GLY A 19 20.19 -11.84 -1.12
N VAL A 20 20.49 -10.54 -1.21
CA VAL A 20 21.79 -9.98 -0.92
C VAL A 20 21.70 -9.12 0.34
N TRP A 21 22.58 -9.38 1.31
CA TRP A 21 22.76 -8.57 2.51
C TRP A 21 23.49 -7.26 2.21
N ASP A 22 23.17 -6.21 2.96
CA ASP A 22 23.85 -4.90 2.89
C ASP A 22 24.76 -4.63 4.09
N THR A 23 25.22 -5.68 4.76
CA THR A 23 26.09 -5.59 5.95
C THR A 23 27.49 -5.02 5.68
N ASP A 24 27.89 -4.95 4.42
CA ASP A 24 29.14 -4.35 3.94
C ASP A 24 29.03 -2.83 3.70
N ARG A 25 27.89 -2.22 3.97
CA ARG A 25 27.60 -0.82 3.68
C ARG A 25 27.03 -0.10 4.90
N GLU A 26 27.24 1.22 4.93
CA GLU A 26 26.49 2.07 5.84
C GLU A 26 25.04 2.16 5.40
N VAL A 27 24.12 1.96 6.37
CA VAL A 27 22.69 2.04 6.17
C VAL A 27 22.09 3.17 7.00
N ARG A 28 21.11 3.88 6.45
CA ARG A 28 20.44 4.99 7.13
C ARG A 28 19.57 4.51 8.31
N PRO A 29 18.71 3.46 8.13
CA PRO A 29 17.78 3.05 9.18
C PRO A 29 18.50 2.56 10.43
N ARG A 30 17.92 2.88 11.59
CA ARG A 30 18.42 2.47 12.91
C ARG A 30 17.32 1.80 13.71
N TRP A 31 17.72 0.83 14.51
CA TRP A 31 16.86 0.27 15.54
C TRP A 31 16.73 1.24 16.72
N GLU A 32 15.75 0.99 17.60
CA GLU A 32 15.49 1.80 18.81
C GLU A 32 16.76 1.96 19.70
N ASP A 33 17.67 0.99 19.70
CA ASP A 33 18.95 1.02 20.44
C ASP A 33 20.09 1.76 19.68
N GLY A 34 19.81 2.35 18.53
CA GLY A 34 20.75 3.08 17.69
C GLY A 34 21.62 2.21 16.79
N SER A 35 21.52 0.87 16.89
CA SER A 35 22.28 -0.03 16.02
C SER A 35 21.79 0.03 14.56
N PRO A 36 22.66 -0.21 13.55
CA PRO A 36 22.26 -0.26 12.17
C PRO A 36 21.20 -1.33 11.92
N ALA A 37 20.17 -0.98 11.14
CA ALA A 37 19.15 -1.93 10.71
C ALA A 37 19.46 -2.44 9.30
N HIS A 38 20.22 -3.53 9.23
CA HIS A 38 20.61 -4.15 7.97
C HIS A 38 19.48 -4.99 7.36
N THR A 39 19.54 -5.17 6.03
CA THR A 39 18.51 -5.92 5.30
C THR A 39 19.12 -6.98 4.39
N VAL A 40 18.42 -8.09 4.25
CA VAL A 40 18.51 -8.99 3.09
C VAL A 40 17.43 -8.58 2.08
N LYS A 41 17.78 -8.46 0.80
CA LYS A 41 16.90 -7.86 -0.20
C LYS A 41 17.02 -8.49 -1.58
N LYS A 42 15.92 -8.39 -2.34
CA LYS A 42 15.88 -8.69 -3.78
C LYS A 42 15.38 -7.48 -4.56
N PHE A 43 15.88 -7.35 -5.78
CA PHE A 43 15.49 -6.30 -6.71
C PHE A 43 14.50 -6.83 -7.75
N GLY A 44 13.38 -6.13 -7.95
CA GLY A 44 12.47 -6.38 -9.06
C GLY A 44 11.48 -7.52 -8.84
N ILE A 45 10.63 -7.43 -7.80
CA ILE A 45 9.52 -8.38 -7.57
C ILE A 45 8.23 -7.82 -8.19
N VAL A 46 7.46 -8.70 -8.85
CA VAL A 46 6.14 -8.37 -9.41
C VAL A 46 5.12 -9.37 -8.91
N ASN A 47 4.17 -8.89 -8.14
CA ASN A 47 3.06 -9.67 -7.60
C ASN A 47 1.77 -9.36 -8.35
N ARG A 48 0.90 -10.36 -8.53
CA ARG A 48 -0.38 -10.22 -9.23
C ARG A 48 -1.51 -10.79 -8.37
N TYR A 49 -2.57 -9.98 -8.19
CA TYR A 49 -3.75 -10.31 -7.41
C TYR A 49 -4.99 -10.04 -8.27
N ASP A 50 -5.78 -11.08 -8.57
CA ASP A 50 -7.08 -10.91 -9.23
C ASP A 50 -8.15 -10.56 -8.19
N LEU A 51 -8.56 -9.29 -8.17
CA LEU A 51 -9.52 -8.78 -7.19
C LEU A 51 -10.96 -9.26 -7.45
N SER A 52 -11.21 -9.88 -8.60
CA SER A 52 -12.50 -10.53 -8.87
C SER A 52 -12.62 -11.93 -8.26
N GLU A 53 -11.48 -12.55 -7.93
CA GLU A 53 -11.42 -13.89 -7.35
C GLU A 53 -11.33 -13.85 -5.84
N GLU A 54 -10.38 -13.05 -5.29
CA GLU A 54 -10.21 -12.94 -3.84
C GLU A 54 -9.61 -11.60 -3.40
N PHE A 55 -9.85 -11.26 -2.13
CA PHE A 55 -9.25 -10.10 -1.49
C PHE A 55 -7.86 -10.43 -0.93
N PRO A 56 -6.79 -9.70 -1.31
CA PRO A 56 -5.41 -10.07 -1.01
C PRO A 56 -4.97 -9.67 0.42
N ILE A 57 -5.53 -10.29 1.43
CA ILE A 57 -5.18 -10.11 2.84
C ILE A 57 -4.45 -11.34 3.38
N LEU A 58 -3.37 -11.13 4.17
CA LEU A 58 -2.67 -12.24 4.82
C LEU A 58 -3.50 -12.87 5.93
N THR A 59 -3.40 -14.21 6.02
CA THR A 59 -3.97 -15.01 7.10
C THR A 59 -2.91 -15.62 8.02
N LEU A 60 -1.65 -15.61 7.63
CA LEU A 60 -0.51 -16.08 8.43
C LEU A 60 -0.35 -15.31 9.75
N ARG A 61 -0.79 -14.06 9.76
CA ARG A 61 -0.97 -13.21 10.93
C ARG A 61 -2.06 -12.19 10.67
N ARG A 62 -2.55 -11.57 11.74
CA ARG A 62 -3.54 -10.50 11.63
C ARG A 62 -2.99 -9.30 10.85
N THR A 63 -3.72 -8.88 9.81
CA THR A 63 -3.55 -7.58 9.17
C THR A 63 -4.60 -6.61 9.72
N TYR A 64 -4.15 -5.46 10.23
CA TYR A 64 -5.04 -4.43 10.79
C TYR A 64 -5.67 -3.61 9.66
N TRP A 65 -6.45 -4.27 8.82
CA TRP A 65 -7.03 -3.74 7.59
C TRP A 65 -7.85 -2.46 7.79
N LYS A 66 -8.55 -2.32 8.93
CA LYS A 66 -9.29 -1.09 9.24
C LYS A 66 -8.38 0.11 9.40
N SER A 67 -7.23 -0.05 10.02
CA SER A 67 -6.24 1.01 10.15
C SER A 67 -5.55 1.31 8.81
N ALA A 68 -5.34 0.29 7.99
CA ALA A 68 -4.83 0.47 6.63
C ALA A 68 -5.82 1.27 5.76
N ILE A 69 -7.12 1.04 5.91
CA ILE A 69 -8.16 1.84 5.25
C ILE A 69 -8.22 3.28 5.79
N ASP A 70 -8.14 3.47 7.11
CA ASP A 70 -8.09 4.83 7.68
C ASP A 70 -6.93 5.64 7.07
N GLU A 71 -5.75 5.03 6.91
CA GLU A 71 -4.60 5.68 6.27
C GLU A 71 -4.82 5.90 4.77
N LEU A 72 -5.41 4.94 4.07
CA LEU A 72 -5.78 5.11 2.67
C LEU A 72 -6.68 6.33 2.46
N LEU A 73 -7.75 6.45 3.26
CA LEU A 73 -8.68 7.58 3.18
C LEU A 73 -8.00 8.90 3.57
N TRP A 74 -7.10 8.90 4.55
CA TRP A 74 -6.31 10.06 4.93
C TRP A 74 -5.42 10.55 3.78
N ILE A 75 -4.76 9.63 3.05
CA ILE A 75 -3.89 9.95 1.92
C ILE A 75 -4.72 10.39 0.69
N TRP A 76 -5.75 9.61 0.31
CA TRP A 76 -6.40 9.73 -1.00
C TRP A 76 -7.66 10.58 -1.02
N GLN A 77 -8.40 10.64 0.09
CA GLN A 77 -9.61 11.48 0.17
C GLN A 77 -9.30 12.81 0.86
N LEU A 78 -8.77 12.77 2.08
CA LEU A 78 -8.46 13.99 2.83
C LEU A 78 -7.26 14.73 2.23
N LYS A 79 -6.37 14.01 1.53
CA LYS A 79 -5.15 14.56 0.93
C LYS A 79 -4.34 15.32 1.97
N SER A 80 -4.38 14.82 3.21
CA SER A 80 -3.74 15.44 4.35
C SER A 80 -2.29 14.97 4.49
N ASN A 81 -1.48 15.83 5.08
CA ASN A 81 -0.13 15.54 5.55
C ASN A 81 0.01 15.74 7.06
N ASN A 82 -1.11 15.89 7.78
CA ASN A 82 -1.12 16.07 9.24
C ASN A 82 -1.60 14.78 9.92
N VAL A 83 -0.76 14.18 10.77
CA VAL A 83 -1.07 12.92 11.48
C VAL A 83 -2.21 13.06 12.48
N ARG A 84 -2.60 14.29 12.87
CA ARG A 84 -3.75 14.53 13.75
C ARG A 84 -5.09 14.22 13.07
N ASP A 85 -5.11 14.19 11.73
CA ASP A 85 -6.27 13.81 10.93
C ASP A 85 -6.38 12.29 10.76
N LEU A 86 -5.35 11.54 11.18
CA LEU A 86 -5.28 10.08 11.08
C LEU A 86 -5.56 9.41 12.42
N ARG A 87 -6.48 8.45 12.47
CA ARG A 87 -6.78 7.69 13.69
C ARG A 87 -5.65 6.73 14.10
N ALA A 88 -4.97 6.14 13.13
CA ALA A 88 -3.86 5.23 13.38
C ALA A 88 -2.58 6.02 13.68
N ARG A 89 -1.77 5.53 14.63
CA ARG A 89 -0.54 6.21 15.06
C ARG A 89 0.71 5.74 14.30
N VAL A 90 0.51 5.26 13.10
CA VAL A 90 1.58 4.63 12.28
C VAL A 90 2.57 5.65 11.69
N TRP A 91 2.23 6.94 11.74
CA TRP A 91 3.05 8.03 11.22
C TRP A 91 3.67 8.93 12.28
N ASP A 92 3.37 8.72 13.57
CA ASP A 92 3.81 9.60 14.67
C ASP A 92 5.35 9.79 14.70
N ALA A 93 6.12 8.75 14.33
CA ALA A 93 7.59 8.80 14.34
C ALA A 93 8.20 9.72 13.25
N TRP A 94 7.42 10.10 12.24
CA TRP A 94 7.85 10.96 11.13
C TRP A 94 7.24 12.36 11.17
N ALA A 95 6.33 12.61 12.12
CA ALA A 95 5.67 13.90 12.23
C ALA A 95 6.54 14.92 13.00
N ASP A 96 6.49 16.17 12.58
CA ASP A 96 7.06 17.29 13.32
C ASP A 96 6.20 17.66 14.54
N GLU A 97 6.58 18.70 15.27
CA GLU A 97 5.86 19.21 16.45
C GLU A 97 4.42 19.68 16.14
N ASN A 98 4.15 20.04 14.89
CA ASN A 98 2.82 20.45 14.41
C ASN A 98 1.99 19.26 13.92
N GLY A 99 2.56 18.07 13.90
CA GLY A 99 1.94 16.86 13.38
C GLY A 99 2.06 16.70 11.85
N SER A 100 2.91 17.48 11.20
CA SER A 100 3.09 17.44 9.74
C SER A 100 4.17 16.44 9.34
N ILE A 101 3.92 15.71 8.26
CA ILE A 101 4.93 14.90 7.54
C ILE A 101 5.52 15.65 6.32
N GLY A 102 5.33 16.95 6.26
CA GLY A 102 5.80 17.79 5.16
C GLY A 102 5.02 17.59 3.87
N LYS A 103 5.65 17.83 2.73
CA LYS A 103 5.00 17.74 1.41
C LYS A 103 4.87 16.29 0.89
N ALA A 104 4.69 15.32 1.79
CA ALA A 104 4.65 13.90 1.46
C ALA A 104 3.20 13.39 1.24
N TYR A 105 3.06 12.28 0.55
CA TYR A 105 1.85 11.47 0.34
C TYR A 105 0.59 12.28 -0.02
N GLY A 106 -0.35 12.47 0.90
CA GLY A 106 -1.63 13.16 0.63
C GLY A 106 -1.45 14.57 0.10
N TYR A 107 -0.44 15.30 0.60
CA TYR A 107 -0.12 16.63 0.08
C TYR A 107 0.08 16.62 -1.44
N GLN A 108 0.89 15.68 -1.95
CA GLN A 108 1.19 15.59 -3.39
C GLN A 108 -0.05 15.24 -4.24
N LEU A 109 -0.96 14.43 -3.69
CA LEU A 109 -2.22 14.12 -4.37
C LEU A 109 -3.13 15.33 -4.46
N GLY A 110 -3.11 16.22 -3.44
CA GLY A 110 -3.97 17.40 -3.35
C GLY A 110 -3.48 18.60 -4.15
N VAL A 111 -2.24 18.59 -4.66
CA VAL A 111 -1.72 19.69 -5.49
C VAL A 111 -2.54 19.78 -6.78
N LYS A 112 -3.05 20.98 -7.05
CA LYS A 112 -3.79 21.24 -8.32
C LYS A 112 -2.83 21.40 -9.48
N HIS A 113 -3.14 20.71 -10.56
CA HIS A 113 -2.43 20.78 -11.84
C HIS A 113 -3.36 21.29 -12.92
N HIS A 114 -2.79 22.00 -13.89
CA HIS A 114 -3.53 22.48 -15.05
C HIS A 114 -3.57 21.40 -16.14
N TYR A 115 -4.76 20.90 -16.43
CA TYR A 115 -5.04 19.96 -17.51
C TYR A 115 -5.87 20.64 -18.61
N PRO A 116 -5.92 20.08 -19.84
CA PRO A 116 -6.81 20.60 -20.90
C PRO A 116 -8.28 20.69 -20.46
N GLU A 117 -8.68 19.81 -19.55
CA GLU A 117 -10.06 19.71 -19.03
C GLU A 117 -10.33 20.65 -17.85
N GLY A 118 -9.31 21.35 -17.33
CA GLY A 118 -9.39 22.28 -16.20
C GLY A 118 -8.43 21.93 -15.06
N ASP A 119 -8.48 22.74 -14.00
CA ASP A 119 -7.62 22.56 -12.83
C ASP A 119 -8.16 21.46 -11.91
N MET A 120 -7.40 20.40 -11.75
CA MET A 120 -7.73 19.26 -10.91
C MET A 120 -6.51 18.80 -10.13
N ASP A 121 -6.73 18.15 -8.99
CA ASP A 121 -5.68 17.36 -8.38
C ASP A 121 -5.62 15.96 -9.01
N GLN A 122 -4.64 15.18 -8.61
CA GLN A 122 -4.38 13.87 -9.24
C GLN A 122 -5.52 12.88 -9.05
N VAL A 123 -6.22 12.91 -7.91
CA VAL A 123 -7.33 12.00 -7.62
C VAL A 123 -8.55 12.37 -8.47
N ASP A 124 -8.89 13.66 -8.52
CA ASP A 124 -9.99 14.17 -9.35
C ASP A 124 -9.72 13.90 -10.84
N LYS A 125 -8.47 14.00 -11.28
CA LYS A 125 -8.09 13.68 -12.67
C LYS A 125 -8.29 12.19 -12.98
N VAL A 126 -7.93 11.28 -12.07
CA VAL A 126 -8.20 9.84 -12.25
C VAL A 126 -9.71 9.58 -12.35
N LEU A 127 -10.50 10.16 -11.44
CA LEU A 127 -11.97 10.03 -11.47
C LEU A 127 -12.56 10.56 -12.76
N TRP A 128 -12.09 11.72 -13.24
CA TRP A 128 -12.52 12.31 -14.49
C TRP A 128 -12.19 11.42 -15.70
N ASP A 129 -10.96 10.91 -15.78
CA ASP A 129 -10.51 10.05 -16.87
C ASP A 129 -11.28 8.73 -16.90
N LEU A 130 -11.46 8.07 -15.77
CA LEU A 130 -12.21 6.81 -15.69
C LEU A 130 -13.66 6.98 -16.16
N LYS A 131 -14.26 8.13 -15.89
CA LYS A 131 -15.62 8.45 -16.30
C LYS A 131 -15.75 8.88 -17.77
N ASN A 132 -14.81 9.71 -18.26
CA ASN A 132 -14.97 10.39 -19.53
C ASN A 132 -14.06 9.83 -20.64
N ASN A 133 -12.93 9.20 -20.28
CA ASN A 133 -11.95 8.66 -21.23
C ASN A 133 -11.30 7.36 -20.71
N PRO A 134 -12.10 6.31 -20.41
CA PRO A 134 -11.58 5.08 -19.80
C PRO A 134 -10.60 4.30 -20.68
N ALA A 135 -10.56 4.57 -22.00
CA ALA A 135 -9.60 3.97 -22.92
C ALA A 135 -8.21 4.65 -22.86
N SER A 136 -8.04 5.71 -22.06
CA SER A 136 -6.79 6.42 -21.92
C SER A 136 -5.70 5.52 -21.33
N ARG A 137 -4.48 5.65 -21.88
CA ARG A 137 -3.25 5.03 -21.35
C ARG A 137 -2.48 5.97 -20.41
N ARG A 138 -3.13 7.08 -19.97
CA ARG A 138 -2.53 8.16 -19.18
C ARG A 138 -3.19 8.33 -17.82
N ILE A 139 -4.00 7.34 -17.38
CA ILE A 139 -4.69 7.37 -16.10
C ILE A 139 -3.69 6.93 -15.03
N MET A 140 -3.08 7.89 -14.36
CA MET A 140 -2.04 7.61 -13.37
C MET A 140 -1.90 8.73 -12.34
N THR A 141 -1.28 8.37 -11.21
CA THR A 141 -0.81 9.31 -10.20
C THR A 141 0.67 9.10 -9.93
N ASN A 142 1.34 10.17 -9.49
CA ASN A 142 2.73 10.11 -9.05
C ASN A 142 2.95 11.11 -7.91
N ILE A 143 3.39 10.61 -6.77
CA ILE A 143 3.62 11.43 -5.57
C ILE A 143 5.11 11.58 -5.24
N TYR A 144 6.00 11.08 -6.09
CA TYR A 144 7.45 11.27 -5.95
C TYR A 144 7.88 12.50 -6.72
N THR A 145 7.72 13.68 -6.11
CA THR A 145 8.01 14.97 -6.71
C THR A 145 9.40 15.43 -6.30
N PHE A 146 10.36 15.38 -7.24
CA PHE A 146 11.78 15.69 -6.97
C PHE A 146 12.00 17.08 -6.38
N ALA A 147 11.22 18.07 -6.78
CA ALA A 147 11.33 19.44 -6.27
C ALA A 147 10.99 19.57 -4.77
N ASP A 148 10.18 18.66 -4.24
CA ASP A 148 9.67 18.73 -2.88
C ASP A 148 10.33 17.71 -1.92
N LEU A 149 11.25 16.86 -2.41
CA LEU A 149 11.82 15.77 -1.59
C LEU A 149 12.47 16.26 -0.29
N SER A 150 13.15 17.41 -0.32
CA SER A 150 13.78 17.99 0.88
C SER A 150 12.79 18.46 1.94
N GLU A 151 11.52 18.61 1.58
CA GLU A 151 10.44 19.02 2.48
C GLU A 151 9.54 17.83 2.88
N MET A 152 9.94 16.60 2.58
CA MET A 152 9.25 15.36 2.95
C MET A 152 9.92 14.71 4.15
N ALA A 153 9.18 14.41 5.21
CA ALA A 153 9.69 13.66 6.35
C ALA A 153 10.09 12.23 5.96
N LEU A 154 9.37 11.63 5.00
CA LEU A 154 9.68 10.33 4.41
C LEU A 154 9.37 10.35 2.91
N TYR A 155 10.35 9.98 2.10
CA TYR A 155 10.15 9.83 0.66
C TYR A 155 9.16 8.70 0.36
N PRO A 156 8.14 8.93 -0.50
CA PRO A 156 7.10 7.94 -0.77
C PRO A 156 7.67 6.59 -1.21
N CYS A 157 7.33 5.52 -0.50
CA CYS A 157 7.67 4.16 -0.88
C CYS A 157 6.75 3.67 -2.01
N ALA A 158 5.44 3.70 -1.78
CA ALA A 158 4.40 3.50 -2.79
C ALA A 158 4.19 4.84 -3.49
N TYR A 159 4.76 5.01 -4.69
CA TYR A 159 4.91 6.35 -5.26
C TYR A 159 4.08 6.62 -6.51
N SER A 160 3.60 5.60 -7.19
CA SER A 160 2.86 5.77 -8.44
C SER A 160 1.82 4.68 -8.61
N MET A 161 0.62 5.09 -9.02
CA MET A 161 -0.45 4.20 -9.47
C MET A 161 -0.74 4.45 -10.94
N THR A 162 -0.92 3.38 -11.71
CA THR A 162 -1.39 3.43 -13.10
C THR A 162 -2.64 2.57 -13.23
N PHE A 163 -3.66 3.10 -13.88
CA PHE A 163 -4.94 2.42 -14.08
C PHE A 163 -5.19 2.13 -15.55
N ASN A 164 -5.84 1.00 -15.83
CA ASN A 164 -6.23 0.62 -17.18
C ASN A 164 -7.55 -0.14 -17.18
N VAL A 165 -8.45 0.22 -18.07
CA VAL A 165 -9.71 -0.48 -18.26
C VAL A 165 -9.57 -1.50 -19.39
N SER A 166 -9.83 -2.78 -19.09
CA SER A 166 -9.86 -3.88 -20.04
C SER A 166 -11.24 -4.54 -20.05
N GLY A 167 -12.01 -4.31 -21.10
CA GLY A 167 -13.42 -4.70 -21.13
C GLY A 167 -14.21 -3.97 -20.05
N ARG A 168 -14.75 -4.69 -19.08
CA ARG A 168 -15.47 -4.13 -17.92
C ARG A 168 -14.62 -4.05 -16.65
N ARG A 169 -13.37 -4.48 -16.70
CA ARG A 169 -12.49 -4.60 -15.52
C ARG A 169 -11.52 -3.44 -15.41
N LEU A 170 -11.44 -2.84 -14.23
CA LEU A 170 -10.41 -1.85 -13.87
C LEU A 170 -9.21 -2.58 -13.27
N ASN A 171 -8.08 -2.51 -13.97
CA ASN A 171 -6.80 -3.01 -13.49
C ASN A 171 -5.94 -1.86 -12.96
N ALA A 172 -5.04 -2.17 -12.03
CA ALA A 172 -4.13 -1.18 -11.45
C ALA A 172 -2.72 -1.74 -11.28
N ILE A 173 -1.71 -0.88 -11.47
CA ILE A 173 -0.32 -1.15 -11.14
C ILE A 173 0.11 -0.18 -10.05
N LEU A 174 0.58 -0.71 -8.92
CA LEU A 174 1.32 0.04 -7.91
C LEU A 174 2.81 -0.11 -8.17
N ASN A 175 3.51 1.01 -8.34
CA ASN A 175 4.98 1.04 -8.33
C ASN A 175 5.47 1.45 -6.94
N GLN A 176 6.29 0.58 -6.34
CA GLN A 176 6.87 0.77 -5.02
C GLN A 176 8.38 0.63 -5.06
N ARG A 177 9.11 1.69 -4.63
CA ARG A 177 10.57 1.70 -4.65
C ARG A 177 11.20 0.86 -3.54
N SER A 178 10.50 0.67 -2.42
CA SER A 178 11.01 0.03 -1.21
C SER A 178 9.88 -0.59 -0.41
N GLN A 179 10.04 -1.85 -0.01
CA GLN A 179 9.02 -2.63 0.69
C GLN A 179 9.61 -3.47 1.80
N ASP A 180 9.32 -3.11 3.05
CA ASP A 180 9.51 -3.99 4.20
C ASP A 180 8.49 -5.13 4.16
N MET A 181 8.98 -6.35 4.00
CA MET A 181 8.11 -7.52 3.83
C MET A 181 7.33 -7.86 5.10
N LEU A 182 7.87 -7.61 6.30
CA LEU A 182 7.16 -7.93 7.55
C LEU A 182 6.18 -6.82 7.94
N ALA A 183 6.66 -5.58 8.06
CA ALA A 183 5.85 -4.51 8.65
C ALA A 183 4.85 -3.90 7.66
N ALA A 184 5.24 -3.71 6.38
CA ALA A 184 4.48 -2.89 5.44
C ALA A 184 3.86 -3.65 4.26
N ASN A 185 4.34 -4.86 3.91
CA ASN A 185 3.90 -5.51 2.65
C ASN A 185 2.39 -5.65 2.57
N ASN A 186 1.75 -6.41 3.48
CA ASN A 186 0.32 -6.64 3.37
C ASN A 186 -0.52 -5.40 3.70
N TRP A 187 0.02 -4.48 4.47
CA TRP A 187 -0.62 -3.18 4.70
C TRP A 187 -0.83 -2.43 3.37
N ASN A 188 0.24 -2.26 2.58
CA ASN A 188 0.13 -1.60 1.29
C ASN A 188 -0.70 -2.42 0.28
N VAL A 189 -0.56 -3.75 0.24
CA VAL A 189 -1.37 -4.61 -0.65
C VAL A 189 -2.85 -4.41 -0.38
N VAL A 190 -3.28 -4.43 0.87
CA VAL A 190 -4.69 -4.19 1.27
C VAL A 190 -5.13 -2.78 0.85
N GLN A 191 -4.33 -1.75 1.16
CA GLN A 191 -4.66 -0.36 0.81
C GLN A 191 -4.93 -0.19 -0.68
N TYR A 192 -4.01 -0.62 -1.52
CA TYR A 192 -4.09 -0.36 -2.95
C TYR A 192 -5.05 -1.31 -3.69
N ALA A 193 -5.31 -2.50 -3.13
CA ALA A 193 -6.42 -3.34 -3.57
C ALA A 193 -7.77 -2.66 -3.30
N VAL A 194 -7.98 -2.14 -2.07
CA VAL A 194 -9.19 -1.38 -1.72
C VAL A 194 -9.33 -0.14 -2.59
N LEU A 195 -8.27 0.62 -2.80
CA LEU A 195 -8.28 1.81 -3.68
C LEU A 195 -8.74 1.46 -5.11
N THR A 196 -8.20 0.37 -5.66
CA THR A 196 -8.61 -0.11 -7.00
C THR A 196 -10.08 -0.47 -7.05
N MET A 197 -10.58 -1.15 -6.01
CA MET A 197 -12.01 -1.50 -5.90
C MET A 197 -12.90 -0.26 -5.72
N MET A 198 -12.47 0.75 -4.95
CA MET A 198 -13.18 2.04 -4.80
C MET A 198 -13.32 2.74 -6.15
N PHE A 199 -12.22 2.90 -6.89
CA PHE A 199 -12.25 3.52 -8.23
C PHE A 199 -13.12 2.71 -9.20
N ALA A 200 -13.05 1.38 -9.17
CA ALA A 200 -13.88 0.53 -10.01
C ALA A 200 -15.38 0.77 -9.72
N GLN A 201 -15.79 0.74 -8.44
CA GLN A 201 -17.19 0.94 -8.05
C GLN A 201 -17.73 2.31 -8.50
N ILE A 202 -16.98 3.40 -8.22
CA ILE A 202 -17.42 4.77 -8.54
C ILE A 202 -17.49 5.02 -10.04
N SER A 203 -16.67 4.34 -10.81
CA SER A 203 -16.60 4.50 -12.28
C SER A 203 -17.43 3.49 -13.04
N GLY A 204 -18.13 2.58 -12.33
CA GLY A 204 -19.04 1.58 -12.93
C GLY A 204 -18.31 0.40 -13.58
N PHE A 205 -17.07 0.13 -13.16
CA PHE A 205 -16.27 -1.01 -13.58
C PHE A 205 -16.28 -2.12 -12.54
N GLU A 206 -15.91 -3.32 -12.97
CA GLU A 206 -15.63 -4.45 -12.11
C GLU A 206 -14.19 -4.39 -11.63
N PRO A 207 -13.85 -4.77 -10.38
CA PRO A 207 -12.47 -4.92 -9.96
C PRO A 207 -11.73 -5.92 -10.85
N GLY A 208 -10.55 -5.54 -11.31
CA GLY A 208 -9.69 -6.35 -12.15
C GLY A 208 -8.44 -6.84 -11.43
N GLU A 209 -7.32 -6.86 -12.14
CA GLU A 209 -6.05 -7.27 -11.59
C GLU A 209 -5.34 -6.09 -10.89
N PHE A 210 -4.88 -6.31 -9.68
CA PHE A 210 -3.95 -5.44 -8.97
C PHE A 210 -2.53 -6.00 -9.07
N ILE A 211 -1.64 -5.25 -9.69
CA ILE A 211 -0.24 -5.62 -9.88
C ILE A 211 0.62 -4.75 -8.96
N HIS A 212 1.44 -5.39 -8.13
CA HIS A 212 2.35 -4.73 -7.21
C HIS A 212 3.79 -4.93 -7.68
N VAL A 213 4.40 -3.87 -8.20
CA VAL A 213 5.79 -3.84 -8.67
C VAL A 213 6.67 -3.26 -7.57
N ILE A 214 7.62 -4.04 -7.09
CA ILE A 214 8.49 -3.69 -5.97
C ILE A 214 9.94 -3.65 -6.48
N ALA A 215 10.57 -2.47 -6.46
CA ALA A 215 11.97 -2.36 -6.86
C ALA A 215 12.91 -3.00 -5.81
N ASN A 216 12.74 -2.67 -4.53
CA ASN A 216 13.54 -3.23 -3.44
C ASN A 216 12.60 -3.89 -2.41
N ALA A 217 12.49 -5.21 -2.45
CA ALA A 217 11.81 -5.99 -1.43
C ALA A 217 12.83 -6.50 -0.41
N HIS A 218 12.63 -6.23 0.88
CA HIS A 218 13.62 -6.53 1.91
C HIS A 218 13.02 -7.04 3.21
N ILE A 219 13.84 -7.77 3.94
CA ILE A 219 13.58 -8.26 5.30
C ILE A 219 14.72 -7.72 6.17
N TYR A 220 14.38 -6.97 7.22
CA TYR A 220 15.35 -6.50 8.20
C TYR A 220 15.94 -7.66 9.00
N ASP A 221 17.17 -7.52 9.47
CA ASP A 221 17.89 -8.53 10.25
C ASP A 221 17.11 -9.03 11.47
N ARG A 222 16.50 -8.13 12.26
CA ARG A 222 15.63 -8.50 13.40
C ARG A 222 14.26 -9.04 13.00
N HIS A 223 13.88 -8.92 11.74
CA HIS A 223 12.65 -9.49 11.21
C HIS A 223 12.82 -10.94 10.72
N VAL A 224 14.06 -11.38 10.44
CA VAL A 224 14.33 -12.71 9.87
C VAL A 224 13.70 -13.83 10.70
N PRO A 225 13.89 -13.93 12.02
CA PRO A 225 13.30 -15.02 12.81
C PRO A 225 11.77 -15.04 12.77
N VAL A 226 11.16 -13.86 12.70
CA VAL A 226 9.68 -13.73 12.59
C VAL A 226 9.20 -14.20 11.22
N ILE A 227 9.88 -13.82 10.16
CA ILE A 227 9.54 -14.24 8.79
C ILE A 227 9.71 -15.75 8.64
N GLU A 228 10.82 -16.32 9.15
CA GLU A 228 11.07 -17.77 9.12
C GLU A 228 9.94 -18.54 9.80
N GLU A 229 9.44 -18.05 10.91
CA GLU A 229 8.31 -18.65 11.61
C GLU A 229 7.01 -18.46 10.82
N LEU A 230 6.71 -17.26 10.34
CA LEU A 230 5.48 -16.97 9.60
C LEU A 230 5.32 -17.81 8.32
N ILE A 231 6.40 -18.00 7.55
CA ILE A 231 6.34 -18.77 6.29
C ILE A 231 6.19 -20.29 6.48
N THR A 232 6.23 -20.79 7.72
CA THR A 232 5.91 -22.19 8.06
C THR A 232 4.44 -22.38 8.45
N ARG A 233 3.70 -21.30 8.68
CA ARG A 233 2.30 -21.38 9.10
C ARG A 233 1.40 -21.84 7.96
N GLU A 234 0.32 -22.51 8.32
CA GLU A 234 -0.70 -22.93 7.37
C GLU A 234 -1.64 -21.76 7.02
N PRO A 235 -1.72 -21.36 5.73
CA PRO A 235 -2.64 -20.33 5.29
C PRO A 235 -4.11 -20.73 5.48
N LYS A 236 -4.96 -19.75 5.86
CA LYS A 236 -6.42 -19.92 5.93
C LYS A 236 -7.05 -19.54 4.59
N PRO A 237 -8.34 -19.84 4.38
CA PRO A 237 -9.10 -19.33 3.24
C PRO A 237 -9.11 -17.79 3.20
N ALA A 238 -9.08 -17.23 2.00
CA ALA A 238 -9.23 -15.79 1.83
C ALA A 238 -10.64 -15.36 2.28
N PRO A 239 -10.76 -14.26 3.04
CA PRO A 239 -12.05 -13.74 3.45
C PRO A 239 -12.75 -13.01 2.30
N LYS A 240 -14.05 -12.81 2.45
CA LYS A 240 -14.83 -11.98 1.54
C LYS A 240 -14.70 -10.50 1.94
N PHE A 241 -14.27 -9.67 1.00
CA PHE A 241 -14.27 -8.22 1.15
C PHE A 241 -15.51 -7.61 0.51
N ILE A 242 -16.17 -6.71 1.22
CA ILE A 242 -17.43 -6.08 0.79
C ILE A 242 -17.26 -4.57 0.90
N ILE A 243 -17.60 -3.87 -0.16
CA ILE A 243 -17.75 -2.41 -0.19
C ILE A 243 -19.25 -2.10 -0.22
N ASP A 244 -19.70 -1.12 0.54
CA ASP A 244 -21.08 -0.67 0.54
C ASP A 244 -21.46 -0.19 -0.87
N PRO A 245 -22.40 -0.87 -1.55
CA PRO A 245 -22.77 -0.55 -2.92
C PRO A 245 -23.55 0.76 -3.03
N GLU A 246 -24.05 1.32 -1.93
CA GLU A 246 -24.78 2.59 -1.91
C GLU A 246 -23.84 3.81 -1.96
N VAL A 247 -22.56 3.64 -1.70
CA VAL A 247 -21.60 4.73 -1.86
C VAL A 247 -21.34 4.98 -3.34
N LYS A 248 -21.73 6.17 -3.83
CA LYS A 248 -21.63 6.59 -5.24
C LYS A 248 -20.65 7.73 -5.48
N ASP A 249 -20.03 8.23 -4.45
CA ASP A 249 -19.02 9.30 -4.51
C ASP A 249 -17.73 8.81 -3.84
N PHE A 250 -16.59 9.02 -4.49
CA PHE A 250 -15.27 8.63 -3.96
C PHE A 250 -14.99 9.26 -2.59
N TYR A 251 -15.41 10.49 -2.40
CA TYR A 251 -15.19 11.23 -1.16
C TYR A 251 -16.22 10.92 -0.05
N ALA A 252 -17.24 10.11 -0.35
CA ALA A 252 -18.23 9.65 0.63
C ALA A 252 -17.86 8.33 1.31
N PHE A 253 -16.84 7.62 0.87
CA PHE A 253 -16.39 6.43 1.56
C PHE A 253 -15.88 6.76 2.96
N THR A 254 -16.30 5.97 3.91
CA THR A 254 -15.81 5.99 5.30
C THR A 254 -15.26 4.62 5.67
N ARG A 255 -14.60 4.50 6.80
CA ARG A 255 -14.16 3.21 7.31
C ARG A 255 -15.29 2.17 7.41
N ASP A 256 -16.51 2.62 7.69
CA ASP A 256 -17.67 1.75 7.87
C ASP A 256 -18.31 1.33 6.54
N SER A 257 -17.88 1.92 5.42
CA SER A 257 -18.25 1.48 4.08
C SER A 257 -17.62 0.13 3.67
N PHE A 258 -16.75 -0.42 4.52
CA PHE A 258 -15.99 -1.63 4.22
C PHE A 258 -16.20 -2.70 5.29
N LYS A 259 -16.37 -3.97 4.82
CA LYS A 259 -16.54 -5.13 5.69
C LYS A 259 -15.69 -6.28 5.19
N VAL A 260 -15.12 -7.05 6.12
CA VAL A 260 -14.44 -8.30 5.83
C VAL A 260 -15.17 -9.42 6.57
N GLU A 261 -15.69 -10.38 5.83
CA GLU A 261 -16.42 -11.54 6.36
C GLU A 261 -15.57 -12.80 6.28
N GLY A 262 -15.60 -13.59 7.35
CA GLY A 262 -14.85 -14.85 7.41
C GLY A 262 -13.33 -14.67 7.52
N TYR A 263 -12.85 -13.56 8.08
CA TYR A 263 -11.41 -13.34 8.25
C TYR A 263 -10.87 -14.12 9.43
N GLU A 264 -10.27 -15.26 9.14
CA GLU A 264 -9.52 -16.08 10.08
C GLU A 264 -8.02 -15.85 9.86
N TYR A 265 -7.25 -15.81 10.94
CA TYR A 265 -5.79 -15.64 10.90
C TYR A 265 -5.13 -16.37 12.05
N SER A 266 -3.84 -16.65 11.89
CA SER A 266 -3.04 -17.20 12.98
C SER A 266 -2.62 -16.09 13.94
N GLU A 267 -2.76 -16.33 15.24
CA GLU A 267 -2.35 -15.36 16.26
C GLU A 267 -0.82 -15.12 16.21
N PHE A 268 -0.44 -13.86 16.34
CA PHE A 268 0.94 -13.43 16.49
C PHE A 268 1.06 -12.50 17.69
N THR A 269 1.75 -12.94 18.72
CA THR A 269 1.88 -12.23 20.00
C THR A 269 3.19 -11.46 20.14
N GLY A 270 4.11 -11.60 19.17
CA GLY A 270 5.39 -10.91 19.16
C GLY A 270 5.27 -9.42 18.85
N LYS A 271 6.17 -8.59 19.42
CA LYS A 271 6.37 -7.20 19.00
C LYS A 271 7.21 -7.21 17.73
N ILE A 272 6.74 -6.54 16.67
CA ILE A 272 7.53 -6.29 15.47
C ILE A 272 8.34 -5.00 15.71
N PRO A 273 9.67 -5.07 15.78
CA PRO A 273 10.47 -3.86 15.91
C PRO A 273 10.40 -3.04 14.62
N VAL A 274 10.49 -1.71 14.74
CA VAL A 274 10.47 -0.78 13.61
C VAL A 274 11.82 -0.09 13.53
N ALA A 275 12.43 -0.08 12.35
CA ALA A 275 13.62 0.70 12.05
C ALA A 275 13.23 2.06 11.46
N VAL A 276 13.89 3.15 11.92
CA VAL A 276 13.58 4.54 11.53
C VAL A 276 14.80 5.21 10.89
#